data_f88259f9d327d1b0842ff8a79eb6f126
#
_entry.id   f88259f9d327d1b0842ff8a79eb6f126
#
_cell.length_a   1.000
_cell.length_b   1.000
_cell.length_c   1.000
_cell.angle_alpha   90.00
_cell.angle_beta   90.00
_cell.angle_gamma   90.00
#
_symmetry.space_group_name_H-M   'P 1'
#
loop_
_entity.id
_entity.type
_entity.pdbx_description
1 polymer ?
#
loop_
_entity_poly.entity_id
_entity_poly.type
_entity_poly.pdbx_seq_one_letter_code
_entity_poly.pdbx_strand_id
1 'polypeptide(L)'
;MTERENFFSIIKRTGYERIPVMYDFCPYLQETCSDKVEALYRESGFTPSPMVYAKPLPVKDADTEKFRKYYDDLKEGATIDIFGVANEPGSAAAMHMTHMRHPLEKMETMEELEAYPFPEFVWDEEDVAQQLAVNTEWKKKDRVLCGGMQCTIWETAWYMRGMEVLMMDMMSDDEMAEFVLDKVTDIAVQRARYYAKTGADILYFGDDVGMQRSIMMSKELYRTWLKPRLKKVVDAARKINPDVIIFYHSCGFVEPFIDDLIEDRKSVV
;
A
#
# COMPACT_ATOMS: atom_id res chain seq x y z
N MET A 1 -17.06 26.66 -2.23
CA MET A 1 -16.31 25.61 -1.50
C MET A 1 -15.02 25.33 -2.27
N THR A 2 -13.86 25.25 -1.60
CA THR A 2 -12.59 24.87 -2.26
C THR A 2 -12.61 23.40 -2.65
N GLU A 3 -11.66 22.94 -3.48
CA GLU A 3 -11.57 21.52 -3.86
C GLU A 3 -11.35 20.64 -2.64
N ARG A 4 -10.49 21.07 -1.73
CA ARG A 4 -10.20 20.40 -0.47
C ARG A 4 -11.42 20.35 0.45
N GLU A 5 -12.12 21.48 0.62
CA GLU A 5 -13.34 21.53 1.42
C GLU A 5 -14.44 20.62 0.85
N ASN A 6 -14.61 20.65 -0.48
CA ASN A 6 -15.57 19.79 -1.17
C ASN A 6 -15.23 18.29 -0.97
N PHE A 7 -13.96 17.93 -1.09
CA PHE A 7 -13.50 16.56 -0.86
C PHE A 7 -13.83 16.07 0.57
N PHE A 8 -13.49 16.86 1.59
CA PHE A 8 -13.77 16.49 2.97
C PHE A 8 -15.26 16.49 3.31
N SER A 9 -16.04 17.36 2.68
CA SER A 9 -17.50 17.39 2.90
C SER A 9 -18.18 16.12 2.38
N ILE A 10 -17.69 15.55 1.28
CA ILE A 10 -18.14 14.24 0.78
C ILE A 10 -17.86 13.15 1.81
N ILE A 11 -16.61 13.05 2.28
CA ILE A 11 -16.22 12.02 3.26
C ILE A 11 -17.01 12.17 4.57
N LYS A 12 -17.22 13.41 5.03
CA LYS A 12 -17.99 13.72 6.23
C LYS A 12 -19.51 13.64 6.04
N ARG A 13 -19.96 13.40 4.80
CA ARG A 13 -21.38 13.34 4.43
C ARG A 13 -22.15 14.63 4.78
N THR A 14 -21.50 15.79 4.67
CA THR A 14 -22.08 17.11 4.94
C THR A 14 -22.56 17.83 3.69
N GLY A 15 -22.52 17.17 2.54
CA GLY A 15 -22.90 17.69 1.23
C GLY A 15 -21.70 17.85 0.30
N TYR A 16 -21.96 18.26 -0.93
CA TYR A 16 -20.91 18.52 -1.92
C TYR A 16 -21.44 19.45 -3.02
N GLU A 17 -20.55 20.18 -3.66
CA GLU A 17 -20.86 20.97 -4.86
C GLU A 17 -20.63 20.17 -6.13
N ARG A 18 -19.62 19.30 -6.11
CA ARG A 18 -19.24 18.45 -7.24
C ARG A 18 -18.58 17.17 -6.78
N ILE A 19 -18.67 16.14 -7.59
CA ILE A 19 -17.97 14.87 -7.34
C ILE A 19 -16.61 14.96 -8.04
N PRO A 20 -15.48 14.92 -7.30
CA PRO A 20 -14.17 14.88 -7.91
C PRO A 20 -13.95 13.51 -8.59
N VAL A 21 -13.36 13.56 -9.77
CA VAL A 21 -13.07 12.35 -10.56
C VAL A 21 -11.57 12.18 -10.67
N MET A 22 -11.11 10.96 -10.44
CA MET A 22 -9.73 10.56 -10.67
C MET A 22 -9.72 9.50 -11.77
N TYR A 23 -8.94 9.75 -12.82
CA TYR A 23 -8.62 8.77 -13.84
C TYR A 23 -7.22 8.25 -13.58
N ASP A 24 -7.09 6.96 -13.56
CA ASP A 24 -5.80 6.30 -13.53
C ASP A 24 -5.59 5.54 -14.83
N PHE A 25 -4.48 5.81 -15.49
CA PHE A 25 -4.11 5.14 -16.73
C PHE A 25 -2.90 4.26 -16.44
N CYS A 26 -2.88 3.06 -16.99
CA CYS A 26 -1.73 2.20 -16.85
C CYS A 26 -0.44 2.91 -17.36
N PRO A 27 0.73 2.62 -16.78
CA PRO A 27 1.98 3.28 -17.13
C PRO A 27 2.28 3.28 -18.63
N TYR A 28 1.96 2.22 -19.32
CA TYR A 28 2.15 2.12 -20.78
C TYR A 28 1.36 3.19 -21.56
N LEU A 29 0.10 3.45 -21.19
CA LEU A 29 -0.70 4.50 -21.83
C LEU A 29 -0.21 5.89 -21.46
N GLN A 30 0.23 6.09 -20.21
CA GLN A 30 0.82 7.36 -19.79
C GLN A 30 2.10 7.65 -20.58
N GLU A 31 2.95 6.66 -20.80
CA GLU A 31 4.23 6.80 -21.48
C GLU A 31 4.07 6.96 -23.00
N THR A 32 3.18 6.19 -23.61
CA THR A 32 3.03 6.14 -25.08
C THR A 32 1.97 7.06 -25.65
N CYS A 33 1.03 7.54 -24.83
CA CYS A 33 -0.13 8.32 -25.25
C CYS A 33 -0.37 9.55 -24.36
N SER A 34 0.66 10.11 -23.73
CA SER A 34 0.53 11.24 -22.79
C SER A 34 -0.30 12.40 -23.33
N ASP A 35 -0.04 12.84 -24.56
CA ASP A 35 -0.77 13.95 -25.19
C ASP A 35 -2.28 13.68 -25.32
N LYS A 36 -2.65 12.44 -25.61
CA LYS A 36 -4.06 12.02 -25.72
C LYS A 36 -4.73 11.93 -24.34
N VAL A 37 -3.97 11.45 -23.36
CA VAL A 37 -4.44 11.38 -21.95
C VAL A 37 -4.72 12.78 -21.43
N GLU A 38 -3.79 13.73 -21.64
CA GLU A 38 -4.00 15.14 -21.26
C GLU A 38 -5.17 15.80 -21.99
N ALA A 39 -5.36 15.48 -23.29
CA ALA A 39 -6.50 15.97 -24.05
C ALA A 39 -7.82 15.47 -23.47
N LEU A 40 -7.91 14.18 -23.12
CA LEU A 40 -9.08 13.60 -22.48
C LEU A 40 -9.41 14.26 -21.15
N TYR A 41 -8.42 14.54 -20.30
CA TYR A 41 -8.63 15.28 -19.05
C TYR A 41 -9.24 16.67 -19.31
N ARG A 42 -8.71 17.42 -20.28
CA ARG A 42 -9.20 18.76 -20.63
C ARG A 42 -10.60 18.73 -21.24
N GLU A 43 -10.91 17.76 -22.09
CA GLU A 43 -12.18 17.66 -22.82
C GLU A 43 -13.31 17.05 -21.98
N SER A 44 -12.99 16.25 -20.98
CA SER A 44 -13.98 15.58 -20.15
C SER A 44 -14.83 16.52 -19.29
N GLY A 45 -14.35 17.73 -19.01
CA GLY A 45 -15.00 18.69 -18.11
C GLY A 45 -15.09 18.22 -16.65
N PHE A 46 -14.41 17.11 -16.30
CA PHE A 46 -14.38 16.63 -14.93
C PHE A 46 -13.43 17.45 -14.05
N THR A 47 -13.80 17.62 -12.81
CA THR A 47 -12.92 18.19 -11.79
C THR A 47 -11.96 17.14 -11.30
N PRO A 48 -10.64 17.31 -11.49
CA PRO A 48 -9.65 16.36 -11.00
C PRO A 48 -9.73 16.22 -9.48
N SER A 49 -9.46 15.03 -8.96
CA SER A 49 -9.32 14.84 -7.52
C SER A 49 -8.20 15.72 -6.97
N PRO A 50 -8.43 16.42 -5.84
CA PRO A 50 -7.39 17.23 -5.21
C PRO A 50 -6.31 16.39 -4.51
N MET A 51 -6.42 15.06 -4.51
CA MET A 51 -5.45 14.16 -3.87
C MET A 51 -4.08 14.24 -4.53
N VAL A 52 -3.05 14.33 -3.69
CA VAL A 52 -1.64 14.20 -4.07
C VAL A 52 -0.94 13.28 -3.08
N TYR A 53 -0.06 12.43 -3.57
CA TYR A 53 0.71 11.54 -2.71
C TYR A 53 1.85 12.29 -2.02
N ALA A 54 1.94 12.11 -0.71
CA ALA A 54 3.09 12.55 0.07
C ALA A 54 4.34 11.74 -0.33
N LYS A 55 5.51 12.36 -0.17
CA LYS A 55 6.78 11.67 -0.45
C LYS A 55 6.90 10.41 0.40
N PRO A 56 7.28 9.27 -0.19
CA PRO A 56 7.49 8.03 0.55
C PRO A 56 8.57 8.18 1.63
N LEU A 57 8.41 7.39 2.69
CA LEU A 57 9.44 7.23 3.71
C LEU A 57 10.72 6.69 3.07
N PRO A 58 11.88 7.31 3.28
CA PRO A 58 13.13 6.84 2.72
C PRO A 58 13.56 5.50 3.34
N VAL A 59 14.11 4.63 2.50
CA VAL A 59 14.74 3.39 2.91
C VAL A 59 16.24 3.62 3.14
N LYS A 60 16.80 2.98 4.17
CA LYS A 60 18.22 3.14 4.57
C LYS A 60 19.18 2.66 3.49
N ASP A 61 18.84 1.54 2.86
CA ASP A 61 19.63 0.92 1.80
C ASP A 61 18.70 0.61 0.62
N ALA A 62 18.88 1.38 -0.45
CA ALA A 62 18.10 1.25 -1.67
C ALA A 62 18.71 0.26 -2.69
N ASP A 63 19.86 -0.37 -2.37
CA ASP A 63 20.43 -1.39 -3.24
C ASP A 63 19.58 -2.66 -3.24
N THR A 64 18.92 -2.92 -4.36
CA THR A 64 18.08 -4.10 -4.53
C THR A 64 18.81 -5.30 -5.14
N GLU A 65 20.02 -5.09 -5.70
CA GLU A 65 20.81 -6.19 -6.27
C GLU A 65 21.26 -7.21 -5.21
N LYS A 66 21.36 -6.80 -3.94
CA LYS A 66 21.64 -7.70 -2.80
C LYS A 66 20.64 -8.86 -2.68
N PHE A 67 19.44 -8.71 -3.21
CA PHE A 67 18.40 -9.74 -3.18
C PHE A 67 18.52 -10.76 -4.33
N ARG A 68 19.30 -10.48 -5.36
CA ARG A 68 19.45 -11.39 -6.52
C ARG A 68 19.92 -12.78 -6.12
N LYS A 69 20.68 -12.90 -5.04
CA LYS A 69 21.17 -14.19 -4.49
C LYS A 69 20.07 -15.17 -4.02
N TYR A 70 18.85 -14.69 -3.81
CA TYR A 70 17.71 -15.52 -3.43
C TYR A 70 17.01 -16.18 -4.63
N TYR A 71 17.52 -15.95 -5.84
CA TYR A 71 16.95 -16.45 -7.09
C TYR A 71 18.02 -17.11 -7.94
N ASP A 72 17.75 -18.32 -8.40
CA ASP A 72 18.71 -19.10 -9.20
C ASP A 72 18.60 -18.78 -10.70
N ASP A 73 17.41 -18.33 -11.17
CA ASP A 73 17.01 -18.39 -12.57
C ASP A 73 16.14 -17.20 -13.01
N LEU A 74 16.42 -15.99 -12.51
CA LEU A 74 15.70 -14.79 -12.95
C LEU A 74 15.95 -14.52 -14.44
N LYS A 75 14.87 -14.22 -15.14
CA LYS A 75 14.94 -13.80 -16.55
C LYS A 75 15.71 -12.49 -16.71
N GLU A 76 16.34 -12.33 -17.85
CA GLU A 76 16.93 -11.05 -18.24
C GLU A 76 15.87 -9.94 -18.25
N GLY A 77 16.22 -8.78 -17.71
CA GLY A 77 15.28 -7.65 -17.55
C GLY A 77 14.36 -7.73 -16.32
N ALA A 78 14.52 -8.74 -15.46
CA ALA A 78 13.80 -8.78 -14.20
C ALA A 78 14.22 -7.61 -13.29
N THR A 79 13.25 -6.93 -12.70
CA THR A 79 13.44 -5.87 -11.69
C THR A 79 13.21 -6.44 -10.30
N ILE A 80 13.93 -5.92 -9.31
CA ILE A 80 13.77 -6.32 -7.90
C ILE A 80 13.43 -5.08 -7.09
N ASP A 81 12.43 -5.17 -6.22
CA ASP A 81 12.03 -4.08 -5.35
C ASP A 81 12.78 -4.06 -4.01
N ILE A 82 12.47 -3.09 -3.16
CA ILE A 82 13.11 -2.92 -1.84
C ILE A 82 12.81 -4.05 -0.85
N PHE A 83 11.77 -4.84 -1.09
CA PHE A 83 11.44 -6.03 -0.32
C PHE A 83 12.09 -7.30 -0.88
N GLY A 84 12.82 -7.17 -1.98
CA GLY A 84 13.45 -8.28 -2.67
C GLY A 84 12.52 -9.03 -3.62
N VAL A 85 11.26 -8.58 -3.79
CA VAL A 85 10.33 -9.19 -4.73
C VAL A 85 10.78 -8.91 -6.15
N ALA A 86 10.96 -9.96 -6.95
CA ALA A 86 11.37 -9.80 -8.34
C ALA A 86 10.16 -9.88 -9.28
N ASN A 87 10.17 -9.02 -10.30
CA ASN A 87 9.19 -9.01 -11.38
C ASN A 87 9.89 -9.30 -12.70
N GLU A 88 9.64 -10.45 -13.26
CA GLU A 88 10.12 -10.86 -14.57
C GLU A 88 9.25 -10.23 -15.66
N PRO A 89 9.83 -9.77 -16.76
CA PRO A 89 9.07 -9.16 -17.83
C PRO A 89 8.13 -10.17 -18.50
N GLY A 90 6.94 -9.69 -18.85
CA GLY A 90 5.98 -10.44 -19.66
C GLY A 90 6.44 -10.61 -21.11
N SER A 91 5.62 -11.26 -21.92
CA SER A 91 5.86 -11.38 -23.36
C SER A 91 5.68 -10.02 -24.06
N ALA A 92 6.24 -9.86 -25.26
CA ALA A 92 6.05 -8.66 -26.08
C ALA A 92 4.58 -8.33 -26.36
N ALA A 93 3.69 -9.33 -26.34
CA ALA A 93 2.25 -9.15 -26.52
C ALA A 93 1.51 -8.80 -25.20
N ALA A 94 2.17 -8.96 -24.06
CA ALA A 94 1.60 -8.75 -22.73
C ALA A 94 2.65 -8.13 -21.78
N MET A 95 3.25 -7.03 -22.20
CA MET A 95 4.33 -6.34 -21.45
C MET A 95 3.91 -5.86 -20.06
N HIS A 96 2.61 -5.62 -19.84
CA HIS A 96 2.04 -5.23 -18.57
C HIS A 96 1.80 -6.41 -17.61
N MET A 97 1.91 -7.64 -18.11
CA MET A 97 1.76 -8.87 -17.30
C MET A 97 3.14 -9.37 -16.89
N THR A 98 3.61 -8.96 -15.73
CA THR A 98 4.86 -9.47 -15.16
C THR A 98 4.62 -10.78 -14.41
N HIS A 99 5.67 -11.57 -14.27
CA HIS A 99 5.65 -12.75 -13.40
C HIS A 99 6.42 -12.43 -12.12
N MET A 100 5.69 -12.44 -11.00
CA MET A 100 6.25 -12.17 -9.68
C MET A 100 7.00 -13.40 -9.15
N ARG A 101 8.18 -13.15 -8.56
CA ARG A 101 9.01 -14.16 -7.90
C ARG A 101 9.21 -13.74 -6.43
N HIS A 102 9.16 -14.69 -5.54
CA HIS A 102 9.06 -14.50 -4.10
C HIS A 102 10.38 -14.85 -3.41
N PRO A 103 11.06 -13.89 -2.76
CA PRO A 103 12.39 -14.14 -2.19
C PRO A 103 12.40 -15.12 -1.00
N LEU A 104 11.27 -15.27 -0.31
CA LEU A 104 11.17 -16.12 0.88
C LEU A 104 10.48 -17.47 0.60
N GLU A 105 10.07 -17.73 -0.65
CA GLU A 105 9.26 -18.89 -1.01
C GLU A 105 9.94 -20.24 -0.66
N LYS A 106 11.26 -20.28 -0.83
CA LYS A 106 12.06 -21.51 -0.63
C LYS A 106 12.69 -21.63 0.77
N MET A 107 12.44 -20.67 1.65
CA MET A 107 12.98 -20.72 3.01
C MET A 107 12.17 -21.67 3.87
N GLU A 108 12.86 -22.60 4.53
CA GLU A 108 12.24 -23.68 5.31
C GLU A 108 12.51 -23.56 6.82
N THR A 109 13.34 -22.60 7.23
CA THR A 109 13.73 -22.43 8.64
C THR A 109 13.59 -20.98 9.12
N MET A 110 13.36 -20.83 10.41
CA MET A 110 13.33 -19.49 11.05
C MET A 110 14.68 -18.78 10.91
N GLU A 111 15.80 -19.50 10.99
CA GLU A 111 17.15 -18.94 10.86
C GLU A 111 17.33 -18.26 9.48
N GLU A 112 16.81 -18.86 8.41
CA GLU A 112 16.85 -18.27 7.07
C GLU A 112 16.01 -16.98 6.99
N LEU A 113 14.81 -16.97 7.59
CA LEU A 113 13.95 -15.80 7.64
C LEU A 113 14.55 -14.67 8.48
N GLU A 114 15.14 -14.99 9.64
CA GLU A 114 15.81 -14.03 10.51
C GLU A 114 17.04 -13.39 9.84
N ALA A 115 17.75 -14.16 9.02
CA ALA A 115 18.90 -13.67 8.25
C ALA A 115 18.51 -12.84 7.02
N TYR A 116 17.22 -12.78 6.65
CA TYR A 116 16.79 -12.02 5.49
C TYR A 116 16.85 -10.50 5.76
N PRO A 117 17.44 -9.70 4.85
CA PRO A 117 17.62 -8.28 5.05
C PRO A 117 16.35 -7.49 4.71
N PHE A 118 15.33 -7.57 5.57
CA PHE A 118 14.13 -6.76 5.43
C PHE A 118 14.49 -5.26 5.31
N PRO A 119 13.70 -4.48 4.56
CA PRO A 119 14.01 -3.06 4.40
C PRO A 119 13.90 -2.31 5.72
N GLU A 120 14.93 -1.53 6.03
CA GLU A 120 14.93 -0.59 7.15
C GLU A 120 14.58 0.81 6.64
N PHE A 121 13.58 1.42 7.24
CA PHE A 121 13.22 2.80 6.97
C PHE A 121 13.83 3.72 8.02
N VAL A 122 14.35 4.86 7.57
CA VAL A 122 15.02 5.82 8.44
C VAL A 122 14.43 7.21 8.26
N TRP A 123 14.20 7.88 9.35
CA TRP A 123 13.80 9.28 9.40
C TRP A 123 14.14 9.85 10.77
N ASP A 124 14.48 11.12 10.81
CA ASP A 124 14.67 11.87 12.03
C ASP A 124 13.66 13.03 12.14
N GLU A 125 13.74 13.80 13.19
CA GLU A 125 12.80 14.92 13.40
C GLU A 125 13.04 16.08 12.41
N GLU A 126 14.24 16.21 11.84
CA GLU A 126 14.55 17.20 10.80
C GLU A 126 13.90 16.80 9.48
N ASP A 127 14.02 15.54 9.07
CA ASP A 127 13.32 14.98 7.89
C ASP A 127 11.81 15.19 8.01
N VAL A 128 11.25 14.90 9.18
CA VAL A 128 9.82 15.11 9.44
C VAL A 128 9.44 16.59 9.33
N ALA A 129 10.22 17.48 9.91
CA ALA A 129 9.94 18.92 9.88
C ALA A 129 10.01 19.48 8.44
N GLN A 130 11.02 19.08 7.67
CA GLN A 130 11.17 19.46 6.27
C GLN A 130 9.98 18.97 5.44
N GLN A 131 9.60 17.71 5.59
CA GLN A 131 8.47 17.14 4.83
C GLN A 131 7.13 17.75 5.26
N LEU A 132 6.94 18.02 6.55
CA LEU A 132 5.75 18.72 7.05
C LEU A 132 5.61 20.12 6.45
N ALA A 133 6.72 20.85 6.30
CA ALA A 133 6.71 22.16 5.65
C ALA A 133 6.27 22.06 4.19
N VAL A 134 6.84 21.11 3.42
CA VAL A 134 6.43 20.84 2.03
C VAL A 134 4.95 20.49 1.93
N ASN A 135 4.50 19.60 2.80
CA ASN A 135 3.11 19.14 2.83
C ASN A 135 2.14 20.28 3.21
N THR A 136 2.56 21.20 4.08
CA THR A 136 1.78 22.39 4.44
C THR A 136 1.59 23.30 3.23
N GLU A 137 2.61 23.47 2.40
CA GLU A 137 2.48 24.26 1.17
C GLU A 137 1.51 23.63 0.15
N TRP A 138 1.49 22.31 0.04
CA TRP A 138 0.49 21.61 -0.77
C TRP A 138 -0.94 21.87 -0.26
N LYS A 139 -1.15 21.82 1.05
CA LYS A 139 -2.46 22.11 1.67
C LYS A 139 -2.91 23.55 1.41
N LYS A 140 -2.00 24.54 1.45
CA LYS A 140 -2.28 25.92 1.07
C LYS A 140 -2.69 26.07 -0.40
N LYS A 141 -2.26 25.14 -1.26
CA LYS A 141 -2.65 25.04 -2.67
C LYS A 141 -3.91 24.19 -2.87
N ASP A 142 -4.70 24.04 -1.83
CA ASP A 142 -5.97 23.33 -1.84
C ASP A 142 -5.87 21.83 -2.17
N ARG A 143 -4.71 21.19 -1.86
CA ARG A 143 -4.49 19.77 -2.07
C ARG A 143 -4.79 18.94 -0.84
N VAL A 144 -5.23 17.69 -1.06
CA VAL A 144 -5.44 16.66 -0.04
C VAL A 144 -4.26 15.71 -0.06
N LEU A 145 -3.55 15.62 1.06
CA LEU A 145 -2.34 14.82 1.14
C LEU A 145 -2.65 13.38 1.49
N CYS A 146 -2.19 12.47 0.66
CA CYS A 146 -2.37 11.04 0.81
C CYS A 146 -1.03 10.34 1.10
N GLY A 147 -0.93 9.67 2.23
CA GLY A 147 0.16 8.73 2.52
C GLY A 147 -0.13 7.39 1.84
N GLY A 148 0.62 7.05 0.80
CA GLY A 148 0.44 5.81 0.05
C GLY A 148 0.96 4.61 0.85
N MET A 149 0.05 3.73 1.21
CA MET A 149 0.33 2.51 1.97
C MET A 149 -0.29 1.26 1.32
N GLN A 150 -0.57 1.31 0.02
CA GLN A 150 -1.05 0.14 -0.73
C GLN A 150 -0.10 -1.03 -0.53
N CYS A 151 -0.63 -2.25 -0.60
CA CYS A 151 0.05 -3.47 -0.19
C CYS A 151 0.53 -3.33 1.26
N THR A 152 -0.42 -3.13 2.18
CA THR A 152 -0.13 -2.71 3.56
C THR A 152 0.53 -3.82 4.35
N ILE A 153 -0.08 -5.00 4.42
CA ILE A 153 0.40 -6.15 5.19
C ILE A 153 0.29 -7.44 4.39
N TRP A 154 -0.94 -7.84 4.04
CA TRP A 154 -1.20 -9.11 3.40
C TRP A 154 -0.49 -9.24 2.05
N GLU A 155 -0.67 -8.25 1.18
CA GLU A 155 -0.07 -8.29 -0.15
C GLU A 155 1.45 -8.25 -0.08
N THR A 156 2.04 -7.36 0.73
CA THR A 156 3.50 -7.34 0.89
C THR A 156 4.03 -8.67 1.44
N ALA A 157 3.34 -9.27 2.41
CA ALA A 157 3.77 -10.53 3.01
C ALA A 157 3.75 -11.68 1.99
N TRP A 158 2.65 -11.83 1.21
CA TRP A 158 2.61 -12.89 0.22
C TRP A 158 3.43 -12.57 -1.05
N TYR A 159 3.67 -11.30 -1.38
CA TYR A 159 4.66 -10.94 -2.41
C TYR A 159 6.05 -11.42 -2.04
N MET A 160 6.38 -11.42 -0.76
CA MET A 160 7.66 -11.93 -0.28
C MET A 160 7.70 -13.45 -0.12
N ARG A 161 6.66 -14.06 0.47
CA ARG A 161 6.65 -15.49 0.87
C ARG A 161 6.05 -16.42 -0.20
N GLY A 162 5.29 -15.87 -1.16
CA GLY A 162 4.41 -16.64 -2.01
C GLY A 162 3.04 -16.85 -1.36
N MET A 163 1.97 -16.63 -2.11
CA MET A 163 0.61 -16.67 -1.55
C MET A 163 0.25 -18.05 -1.00
N GLU A 164 0.56 -19.10 -1.77
CA GLU A 164 0.25 -20.48 -1.38
C GLU A 164 1.02 -20.90 -0.13
N VAL A 165 2.32 -20.60 -0.07
CA VAL A 165 3.19 -20.92 1.07
C VAL A 165 2.72 -20.17 2.32
N LEU A 166 2.51 -18.86 2.22
CA LEU A 166 2.06 -18.07 3.36
C LEU A 166 0.69 -18.53 3.89
N MET A 167 -0.24 -18.88 2.99
CA MET A 167 -1.54 -19.42 3.42
C MET A 167 -1.40 -20.77 4.13
N MET A 168 -0.53 -21.65 3.66
CA MET A 168 -0.26 -22.93 4.33
C MET A 168 0.35 -22.72 5.72
N ASP A 169 1.33 -21.81 5.82
CA ASP A 169 1.94 -21.45 7.09
C ASP A 169 0.87 -20.90 8.07
N MET A 170 0.02 -19.99 7.63
CA MET A 170 -1.08 -19.44 8.45
C MET A 170 -2.10 -20.50 8.88
N MET A 171 -2.41 -21.48 8.01
CA MET A 171 -3.36 -22.56 8.31
C MET A 171 -2.77 -23.61 9.26
N SER A 172 -1.46 -23.75 9.28
CA SER A 172 -0.73 -24.66 10.17
C SER A 172 -0.37 -24.01 11.52
N ASP A 173 -0.71 -22.70 11.69
CA ASP A 173 -0.29 -21.90 12.84
C ASP A 173 1.25 -21.88 12.99
N ASP A 174 1.95 -21.73 11.86
CA ASP A 174 3.40 -21.79 11.78
C ASP A 174 4.04 -20.45 12.23
N GLU A 175 5.10 -20.52 13.02
CA GLU A 175 5.86 -19.37 13.48
C GLU A 175 6.45 -18.55 12.34
N MET A 176 6.70 -19.15 11.18
CA MET A 176 7.18 -18.45 9.99
C MET A 176 6.15 -17.46 9.45
N ALA A 177 4.85 -17.82 9.47
CA ALA A 177 3.78 -16.87 9.11
C ALA A 177 3.73 -15.70 10.08
N GLU A 178 3.82 -15.97 11.39
CA GLU A 178 3.83 -14.93 12.42
C GLU A 178 4.99 -13.96 12.20
N PHE A 179 6.20 -14.50 12.01
CA PHE A 179 7.40 -13.71 11.79
C PHE A 179 7.30 -12.79 10.57
N VAL A 180 6.93 -13.34 9.41
CA VAL A 180 6.84 -12.56 8.17
C VAL A 180 5.77 -11.46 8.29
N LEU A 181 4.58 -11.81 8.78
CA LEU A 181 3.48 -10.87 8.95
C LEU A 181 3.81 -9.79 9.99
N ASP A 182 4.52 -10.11 11.06
CA ASP A 182 4.93 -9.15 12.08
C ASP A 182 6.01 -8.20 11.55
N LYS A 183 7.00 -8.69 10.80
CA LYS A 183 8.00 -7.83 10.14
C LYS A 183 7.37 -6.84 9.18
N VAL A 184 6.47 -7.30 8.33
CA VAL A 184 5.74 -6.42 7.39
C VAL A 184 4.85 -5.43 8.16
N THR A 185 4.20 -5.87 9.23
CA THR A 185 3.39 -4.99 10.08
C THR A 185 4.23 -3.89 10.74
N ASP A 186 5.40 -4.22 11.25
CA ASP A 186 6.30 -3.22 11.88
C ASP A 186 6.78 -2.17 10.86
N ILE A 187 7.04 -2.59 9.63
CA ILE A 187 7.33 -1.67 8.52
C ILE A 187 6.11 -0.77 8.22
N ALA A 188 4.91 -1.35 8.14
CA ALA A 188 3.69 -0.59 7.92
C ALA A 188 3.41 0.41 9.06
N VAL A 189 3.68 0.04 10.31
CA VAL A 189 3.60 0.95 11.47
C VAL A 189 4.55 2.13 11.34
N GLN A 190 5.80 1.90 10.93
CA GLN A 190 6.76 2.98 10.72
C GLN A 190 6.29 3.95 9.62
N ARG A 191 5.83 3.42 8.48
CA ARG A 191 5.26 4.22 7.37
C ARG A 191 4.05 5.04 7.83
N ALA A 192 3.11 4.43 8.54
CA ALA A 192 1.91 5.10 9.05
C ALA A 192 2.25 6.23 10.03
N ARG A 193 3.21 6.01 10.93
CA ARG A 193 3.69 7.04 11.86
C ARG A 193 4.35 8.21 11.14
N TYR A 194 5.19 7.94 10.16
CA TYR A 194 5.83 8.97 9.36
C TYR A 194 4.81 9.84 8.63
N TYR A 195 3.87 9.24 7.91
CA TYR A 195 2.84 10.00 7.21
C TYR A 195 1.95 10.79 8.16
N ALA A 196 1.60 10.23 9.32
CA ALA A 196 0.85 10.95 10.33
C ALA A 196 1.63 12.16 10.89
N LYS A 197 2.93 12.02 11.16
CA LYS A 197 3.82 13.11 11.61
C LYS A 197 4.02 14.18 10.55
N THR A 198 4.15 13.79 9.30
CA THR A 198 4.34 14.71 8.17
C THR A 198 3.04 15.33 7.67
N GLY A 199 1.93 15.09 8.38
CA GLY A 199 0.67 15.79 8.18
C GLY A 199 -0.17 15.25 7.03
N ALA A 200 -0.08 13.97 6.69
CA ALA A 200 -1.02 13.36 5.76
C ALA A 200 -2.47 13.50 6.26
N ASP A 201 -3.37 13.80 5.35
CA ASP A 201 -4.81 13.88 5.63
C ASP A 201 -5.46 12.50 5.56
N ILE A 202 -4.95 11.68 4.65
CA ILE A 202 -5.43 10.34 4.36
C ILE A 202 -4.25 9.37 4.42
N LEU A 203 -4.46 8.19 4.97
CA LEU A 203 -3.62 7.03 4.74
C LEU A 203 -4.38 6.07 3.83
N TYR A 204 -3.83 5.82 2.66
CA TYR A 204 -4.41 4.93 1.68
C TYR A 204 -3.84 3.53 1.86
N PHE A 205 -4.53 2.72 2.64
CA PHE A 205 -4.26 1.31 2.84
C PHE A 205 -4.82 0.49 1.68
N GLY A 206 -4.24 -0.65 1.41
CA GLY A 206 -4.76 -1.59 0.45
C GLY A 206 -4.17 -2.96 0.69
N ASP A 207 -5.05 -3.95 0.80
CA ASP A 207 -4.72 -5.36 0.75
C ASP A 207 -5.90 -6.08 0.10
N ASP A 208 -5.66 -6.76 -1.00
CA ASP A 208 -6.68 -7.51 -1.69
C ASP A 208 -7.01 -8.79 -0.92
N VAL A 209 -8.16 -8.81 -0.25
CA VAL A 209 -8.67 -9.95 0.53
C VAL A 209 -9.89 -10.61 -0.13
N GLY A 210 -10.32 -10.08 -1.28
CA GLY A 210 -11.40 -10.60 -2.11
C GLY A 210 -10.91 -11.20 -3.42
N MET A 211 -11.61 -12.22 -3.91
CA MET A 211 -11.50 -12.74 -5.26
C MET A 211 -12.70 -12.28 -6.09
N GLN A 212 -12.77 -12.64 -7.36
CA GLN A 212 -13.86 -12.18 -8.25
C GLN A 212 -15.25 -12.57 -7.76
N ARG A 213 -15.42 -13.72 -7.10
CA ARG A 213 -16.72 -14.27 -6.67
C ARG A 213 -16.76 -14.79 -5.24
N SER A 214 -15.66 -14.69 -4.51
CA SER A 214 -15.54 -15.21 -3.15
C SER A 214 -14.51 -14.43 -2.35
N ILE A 215 -14.50 -14.61 -1.05
CA ILE A 215 -13.39 -14.16 -0.20
C ILE A 215 -12.14 -15.01 -0.47
N MET A 216 -10.96 -14.40 -0.34
CA MET A 216 -9.68 -15.05 -0.56
C MET A 216 -9.33 -16.03 0.57
N MET A 217 -9.75 -15.72 1.78
CA MET A 217 -9.51 -16.52 2.98
C MET A 217 -10.75 -16.53 3.88
N SER A 218 -10.85 -17.47 4.82
CA SER A 218 -11.94 -17.48 5.79
C SER A 218 -11.92 -16.23 6.69
N LYS A 219 -13.09 -15.83 7.20
CA LYS A 219 -13.18 -14.73 8.18
C LYS A 219 -12.38 -15.01 9.44
N GLU A 220 -12.30 -16.28 9.84
CA GLU A 220 -11.54 -16.72 11.01
C GLU A 220 -10.04 -16.48 10.78
N LEU A 221 -9.51 -16.92 9.62
CA LEU A 221 -8.11 -16.70 9.26
C LEU A 221 -7.78 -15.20 9.20
N TYR A 222 -8.63 -14.39 8.57
CA TYR A 222 -8.47 -12.94 8.54
C TYR A 222 -8.46 -12.32 9.94
N ARG A 223 -9.40 -12.71 10.81
CA ARG A 223 -9.53 -12.18 12.17
C ARG A 223 -8.37 -12.57 13.07
N THR A 224 -7.81 -13.77 12.85
CA THR A 224 -6.65 -14.25 13.61
C THR A 224 -5.36 -13.55 13.17
N TRP A 225 -5.14 -13.46 11.88
CA TRP A 225 -3.83 -13.07 11.36
C TRP A 225 -3.74 -11.61 10.90
N LEU A 226 -4.73 -11.10 10.21
CA LEU A 226 -4.62 -9.79 9.54
C LEU A 226 -5.28 -8.66 10.33
N LYS A 227 -6.49 -8.88 10.86
CA LYS A 227 -7.24 -7.84 11.57
C LYS A 227 -6.47 -7.19 12.73
N PRO A 228 -5.85 -7.94 13.67
CA PRO A 228 -5.12 -7.33 14.78
C PRO A 228 -3.89 -6.54 14.32
N ARG A 229 -3.21 -7.01 13.28
CA ARG A 229 -2.05 -6.34 12.68
C ARG A 229 -2.43 -5.04 12.00
N LEU A 230 -3.50 -5.06 11.21
CA LEU A 230 -4.02 -3.87 10.56
C LEU A 230 -4.49 -2.83 11.57
N LYS A 231 -5.15 -3.28 12.66
CA LYS A 231 -5.51 -2.42 13.78
C LYS A 231 -4.29 -1.76 14.41
N LYS A 232 -3.19 -2.50 14.62
CA LYS A 232 -1.92 -1.96 15.15
C LYS A 232 -1.41 -0.80 14.29
N VAL A 233 -1.47 -0.92 12.98
CA VAL A 233 -1.04 0.14 12.04
C VAL A 233 -1.95 1.37 12.13
N VAL A 234 -3.27 1.17 12.14
CA VAL A 234 -4.25 2.27 12.28
C VAL A 234 -4.07 3.01 13.60
N ASP A 235 -3.96 2.27 14.70
CA ASP A 235 -3.79 2.86 16.04
C ASP A 235 -2.48 3.66 16.14
N ALA A 236 -1.41 3.18 15.53
CA ALA A 236 -0.12 3.88 15.50
C ALA A 236 -0.20 5.24 14.79
N ALA A 237 -0.94 5.32 13.68
CA ALA A 237 -1.18 6.57 12.98
C ALA A 237 -2.06 7.52 13.81
N ARG A 238 -3.18 7.02 14.32
CA ARG A 238 -4.17 7.82 15.07
C ARG A 238 -3.67 8.32 16.43
N LYS A 239 -2.72 7.63 17.01
CA LYS A 239 -2.02 8.12 18.21
C LYS A 239 -1.28 9.44 17.96
N ILE A 240 -0.86 9.68 16.72
CA ILE A 240 -0.15 10.90 16.29
C ILE A 240 -1.13 11.91 15.71
N ASN A 241 -2.00 11.48 14.80
CA ASN A 241 -3.04 12.29 14.18
C ASN A 241 -4.41 11.60 14.34
N PRO A 242 -5.19 11.96 15.38
CA PRO A 242 -6.50 11.36 15.62
C PRO A 242 -7.51 11.53 14.48
N ASP A 243 -7.35 12.60 13.69
CA ASP A 243 -8.28 12.96 12.61
C ASP A 243 -7.88 12.37 11.25
N VAL A 244 -6.78 11.60 11.19
CA VAL A 244 -6.34 11.01 9.93
C VAL A 244 -7.41 10.06 9.37
N ILE A 245 -7.74 10.26 8.10
CA ILE A 245 -8.70 9.41 7.41
C ILE A 245 -7.98 8.14 6.97
N ILE A 246 -8.56 7.00 7.30
CA ILE A 246 -8.12 5.71 6.79
C ILE A 246 -9.00 5.36 5.60
N PHE A 247 -8.41 5.37 4.42
CA PHE A 247 -9.03 4.89 3.19
C PHE A 247 -8.48 3.50 2.91
N TYR A 248 -9.35 2.50 2.85
CA TYR A 248 -8.97 1.11 2.62
C TYR A 248 -9.48 0.62 1.26
N HIS A 249 -8.59 0.10 0.46
CA HIS A 249 -8.89 -0.53 -0.82
C HIS A 249 -8.74 -2.04 -0.73
N SER A 250 -9.65 -2.76 -1.34
CA SER A 250 -9.50 -4.17 -1.69
C SER A 250 -10.21 -4.43 -2.99
N CYS A 251 -9.56 -5.11 -3.91
CA CYS A 251 -10.22 -5.66 -5.08
C CYS A 251 -11.15 -6.82 -4.70
N GLY A 252 -12.08 -7.13 -5.60
CA GLY A 252 -12.91 -8.32 -5.53
C GLY A 252 -14.03 -8.28 -4.50
N PHE A 253 -14.47 -9.46 -4.09
CA PHE A 253 -15.60 -9.65 -3.20
C PHE A 253 -15.20 -9.45 -1.74
N VAL A 254 -15.14 -8.19 -1.29
CA VAL A 254 -14.71 -7.78 0.05
C VAL A 254 -15.89 -7.61 1.03
N GLU A 255 -17.13 -7.61 0.54
CA GLU A 255 -18.33 -7.35 1.36
C GLU A 255 -18.36 -8.11 2.70
N PRO A 256 -17.99 -9.41 2.78
CA PRO A 256 -18.02 -10.14 4.03
C PRO A 256 -17.06 -9.62 5.11
N PHE A 257 -16.05 -8.82 4.75
CA PHE A 257 -15.09 -8.23 5.69
C PHE A 257 -15.43 -6.79 6.10
N ILE A 258 -16.46 -6.17 5.51
CA ILE A 258 -16.78 -4.75 5.77
C ILE A 258 -17.03 -4.48 7.25
N ASP A 259 -17.76 -5.34 7.95
CA ASP A 259 -18.02 -5.18 9.39
C ASP A 259 -16.71 -5.19 10.20
N ASP A 260 -15.80 -6.14 9.90
CA ASP A 260 -14.49 -6.23 10.55
C ASP A 260 -13.63 -4.98 10.26
N LEU A 261 -13.71 -4.46 9.03
CA LEU A 261 -13.02 -3.24 8.64
C LEU A 261 -13.59 -2.00 9.35
N ILE A 262 -14.90 -1.92 9.57
CA ILE A 262 -15.56 -0.84 10.30
C ILE A 262 -15.20 -0.88 11.79
N GLU A 263 -15.22 -2.05 12.41
CA GLU A 263 -14.85 -2.22 13.83
C GLU A 263 -13.44 -1.68 14.12
N ASP A 264 -12.50 -1.86 13.19
CA ASP A 264 -11.14 -1.33 13.28
C ASP A 264 -11.06 0.19 12.99
N ARG A 265 -12.19 0.88 12.93
CA ARG A 265 -12.32 2.33 12.75
C ARG A 265 -11.73 2.86 11.45
N LYS A 266 -11.87 2.12 10.36
CA LYS A 266 -11.55 2.65 9.03
C LYS A 266 -12.61 3.68 8.62
N SER A 267 -12.18 4.80 8.08
CA SER A 267 -13.06 5.93 7.79
C SER A 267 -13.83 5.74 6.48
N VAL A 268 -13.19 5.09 5.50
CA VAL A 268 -13.72 4.81 4.16
C VAL A 268 -13.20 3.46 3.69
N VAL A 269 -14.07 2.68 3.07
CA VAL A 269 -13.73 1.39 2.44
C VAL A 269 -14.13 1.43 0.98
#